data_ada1fdb4d6e6160aea271374fc8e01ae
#
_entry.id   ada1fdb4d6e6160aea271374fc8e01ae
#
_cell.length_a   1.000
_cell.length_b   1.000
_cell.length_c   1.000
_cell.angle_alpha   90.00
_cell.angle_beta   90.00
_cell.angle_gamma   90.00
#
_symmetry.space_group_name_H-M   'P 1'
#
loop_
_entity.id
_entity.type
_entity.pdbx_description
1 polymer ?
#
loop_
_entity_poly.entity_id
_entity_poly.type
_entity_poly.pdbx_seq_one_letter_code
_entity_poly.pdbx_strand_id
1 'polypeptide(L)'
;MSYLFPRFASPKSRKTYELCDTLRHFTIFHVDMIEAIEKSDRTYRINPHKTNHTMAKIKTIGVLTSGGDAPGMNAAIRAVTRAGISQGFNVKGIYRGYEGLMHGEIKTFTTENVSGIIGMGGTILKTARSKEFLTDEGKQKAYENLVKEGIDALIVIGGNGSLTGAMKFAQQFDICCIGLPGTIDNDLYGTDNTIGYDTTMNTIMECVDRIRDTAQSHERIFFVEVMGRDAGFLAQNSAIACGAEAAIIPEESTDVDQLAEFMKRGIRKSKKSCIVIVSESPKCGALYYADRVKNEFPDYDVRVSILGHLQRGGTPTARDRILASRTGVGAIEAIMQGQRNIMVGVRNNEVVYVPLSEAIRSDKPFDKKLIRVLEELSI
;
A
#
# COMPACT_ATOMS: atom_id res chain seq x y z
N MET A 1 -29.49 4.01 61.90
CA MET A 1 -30.79 4.12 61.23
C MET A 1 -30.65 3.34 59.96
N SER A 2 -30.80 2.03 59.92
CA SER A 2 -31.99 1.14 59.87
C SER A 2 -33.03 1.60 58.89
N TYR A 3 -33.20 0.80 57.83
CA TYR A 3 -34.46 0.33 57.21
C TYR A 3 -34.10 -0.28 55.87
N LEU A 4 -34.25 -1.49 55.63
CA LEU A 4 -35.28 -2.54 55.54
C LEU A 4 -35.49 -2.94 54.09
N PHE A 5 -35.15 -4.20 53.80
CA PHE A 5 -35.61 -4.97 52.61
C PHE A 5 -37.12 -5.29 52.69
N PRO A 6 -37.73 -5.56 51.58
CA PRO A 6 -38.66 -6.68 51.56
C PRO A 6 -38.26 -7.80 50.56
N ARG A 7 -38.34 -9.00 51.05
CA ARG A 7 -38.43 -10.26 50.27
C ARG A 7 -39.75 -10.30 49.52
N PHE A 8 -39.72 -10.73 48.28
CA PHE A 8 -40.86 -11.42 47.68
C PHE A 8 -40.39 -12.67 46.92
N ALA A 9 -41.24 -13.68 47.05
CA ALA A 9 -41.04 -15.07 46.70
C ALA A 9 -41.18 -15.36 45.21
N SER A 10 -40.57 -16.50 44.78
CA SER A 10 -40.67 -17.10 43.46
C SER A 10 -42.07 -17.61 43.14
N PRO A 11 -42.39 -17.78 41.83
CA PRO A 11 -42.73 -19.15 41.45
C PRO A 11 -41.96 -19.64 40.19
N LYS A 12 -41.64 -20.93 40.24
CA LYS A 12 -41.11 -21.78 39.16
C LYS A 12 -42.05 -21.78 37.98
N SER A 13 -41.54 -21.67 36.74
CA SER A 13 -42.10 -22.41 35.59
C SER A 13 -41.14 -22.42 34.37
N ARG A 14 -40.78 -23.62 33.94
CA ARG A 14 -40.64 -24.10 32.56
C ARG A 14 -39.99 -23.20 31.49
N LYS A 15 -38.81 -22.67 31.70
CA LYS A 15 -37.97 -22.08 30.60
C LYS A 15 -36.55 -22.60 30.57
N THR A 16 -36.21 -23.65 31.29
CA THR A 16 -34.86 -24.16 31.42
C THR A 16 -34.49 -25.25 30.41
N TYR A 17 -35.41 -25.71 29.58
CA TYR A 17 -35.14 -26.76 28.61
C TYR A 17 -34.87 -26.25 27.17
N GLU A 18 -35.37 -25.08 26.81
CA GLU A 18 -35.11 -24.53 25.46
C GLU A 18 -33.72 -23.85 25.32
N LEU A 19 -33.08 -23.43 26.44
CA LEU A 19 -31.73 -22.86 26.40
C LEU A 19 -30.64 -23.93 26.22
N CYS A 20 -30.90 -25.18 26.56
CA CYS A 20 -29.93 -26.29 26.44
C CYS A 20 -29.76 -26.74 24.99
N ASP A 21 -30.80 -26.77 24.18
CA ASP A 21 -30.73 -27.19 22.78
C ASP A 21 -30.08 -26.11 21.89
N THR A 22 -30.32 -24.84 22.18
CA THR A 22 -29.68 -23.73 21.46
C THR A 22 -28.18 -23.68 21.72
N LEU A 23 -27.72 -23.94 22.93
CA LEU A 23 -26.31 -24.02 23.28
C LEU A 23 -25.62 -25.27 22.68
N ARG A 24 -26.31 -26.39 22.53
CA ARG A 24 -25.75 -27.57 21.83
C ARG A 24 -25.56 -27.34 20.34
N HIS A 25 -26.48 -26.66 19.67
CA HIS A 25 -26.29 -26.28 18.25
C HIS A 25 -25.16 -25.26 18.05
N PHE A 26 -24.97 -24.32 18.98
CA PHE A 26 -23.83 -23.37 18.91
C PHE A 26 -22.48 -24.07 19.11
N THR A 27 -22.41 -25.09 19.96
CA THR A 27 -21.15 -25.83 20.22
C THR A 27 -20.77 -26.74 19.05
N ILE A 28 -21.75 -27.38 18.39
CA ILE A 28 -21.51 -28.23 17.21
C ILE A 28 -21.06 -27.38 16.02
N PHE A 29 -21.69 -26.20 15.78
CA PHE A 29 -21.26 -25.29 14.72
C PHE A 29 -19.83 -24.73 14.93
N HIS A 30 -19.40 -24.52 16.17
CA HIS A 30 -18.06 -24.07 16.48
C HIS A 30 -17.01 -25.17 16.28
N VAL A 31 -17.33 -26.41 16.58
CA VAL A 31 -16.39 -27.54 16.38
C VAL A 31 -16.20 -27.81 14.88
N ASP A 32 -17.28 -27.82 14.09
CA ASP A 32 -17.20 -28.02 12.64
C ASP A 32 -16.47 -26.87 11.93
N MET A 33 -16.57 -25.62 12.43
CA MET A 33 -15.86 -24.46 11.90
C MET A 33 -14.38 -24.49 12.27
N ILE A 34 -14.02 -24.96 13.46
CA ILE A 34 -12.61 -25.12 13.87
C ILE A 34 -11.97 -26.28 13.08
N GLU A 35 -12.66 -27.40 12.86
CA GLU A 35 -12.15 -28.49 12.00
C GLU A 35 -12.04 -28.07 10.52
N ALA A 36 -12.92 -27.20 10.01
CA ALA A 36 -12.83 -26.67 8.66
C ALA A 36 -11.65 -25.68 8.52
N ILE A 37 -11.36 -24.88 9.55
CA ILE A 37 -10.20 -23.99 9.61
C ILE A 37 -8.91 -24.80 9.72
N GLU A 38 -8.86 -25.83 10.55
CA GLU A 38 -7.70 -26.72 10.66
C GLU A 38 -7.45 -27.58 9.40
N LYS A 39 -8.50 -27.94 8.65
CA LYS A 39 -8.35 -28.60 7.33
C LYS A 39 -7.88 -27.64 6.24
N SER A 40 -8.27 -26.37 6.30
CA SER A 40 -7.77 -25.33 5.40
C SER A 40 -6.28 -25.00 5.62
N ASP A 41 -5.82 -25.05 6.88
CA ASP A 41 -4.42 -24.80 7.23
C ASP A 41 -3.47 -25.97 6.86
N ARG A 42 -4.01 -27.17 6.60
CA ARG A 42 -3.19 -28.32 6.18
C ARG A 42 -2.74 -28.32 4.73
N THR A 43 -3.27 -27.44 3.89
CA THR A 43 -2.90 -27.36 2.46
C THR A 43 -1.66 -26.51 2.20
N TYR A 44 -1.10 -25.80 3.18
CA TYR A 44 0.12 -24.98 3.05
C TYR A 44 1.30 -25.42 3.94
N ARG A 45 1.34 -26.67 4.40
CA ARG A 45 2.58 -27.22 4.94
C ARG A 45 3.50 -27.61 3.79
N ILE A 46 4.39 -26.71 3.42
CA ILE A 46 5.56 -26.99 2.59
C ILE A 46 6.35 -28.12 3.27
N ASN A 47 6.49 -29.22 2.55
CA ASN A 47 7.17 -30.43 2.98
C ASN A 47 8.66 -30.11 3.26
N PRO A 48 9.19 -30.27 4.51
CA PRO A 48 10.56 -29.87 4.85
C PRO A 48 11.65 -30.84 4.34
N HIS A 49 11.31 -31.79 3.49
CA HIS A 49 12.24 -32.85 3.06
C HIS A 49 12.44 -32.89 1.54
N LYS A 50 12.88 -31.80 0.92
CA LYS A 50 13.59 -31.82 -0.38
C LYS A 50 14.26 -30.47 -0.63
N THR A 51 15.41 -30.20 -0.05
CA THR A 51 16.48 -29.41 -0.65
C THR A 51 17.74 -29.57 0.21
N ASN A 52 18.50 -30.64 0.01
CA ASN A 52 19.92 -30.69 0.34
C ASN A 52 20.70 -29.95 -0.75
N HIS A 53 20.50 -28.65 -0.90
CA HIS A 53 21.51 -27.74 -1.35
C HIS A 53 22.02 -27.01 -0.10
N THR A 54 23.27 -27.18 0.23
CA THR A 54 24.00 -26.38 1.22
C THR A 54 23.84 -24.92 0.80
N MET A 55 22.80 -24.23 1.32
CA MET A 55 22.63 -22.79 1.11
C MET A 55 23.87 -22.11 1.67
N ALA A 56 24.63 -21.46 0.81
CA ALA A 56 25.71 -20.59 1.24
C ALA A 56 25.09 -19.59 2.24
N LYS A 57 25.68 -19.53 3.46
CA LYS A 57 25.14 -18.71 4.54
C LYS A 57 25.16 -17.25 4.12
N ILE A 58 24.02 -16.62 3.93
CA ILE A 58 23.90 -15.18 3.63
C ILE A 58 24.64 -14.41 4.72
N LYS A 59 25.57 -13.55 4.34
CA LYS A 59 26.37 -12.70 5.23
C LYS A 59 26.20 -11.22 4.95
N THR A 60 25.97 -10.87 3.69
CA THR A 60 25.89 -9.48 3.24
C THR A 60 24.57 -9.23 2.49
N ILE A 61 23.87 -8.19 2.89
CA ILE A 61 22.57 -7.78 2.33
C ILE A 61 22.75 -6.44 1.64
N GLY A 62 22.35 -6.36 0.37
CA GLY A 62 22.18 -5.10 -0.36
C GLY A 62 20.80 -4.54 -0.17
N VAL A 63 20.66 -3.24 0.04
CA VAL A 63 19.36 -2.55 0.08
C VAL A 63 19.33 -1.42 -0.93
N LEU A 64 18.26 -1.35 -1.73
CA LEU A 64 18.05 -0.28 -2.70
C LEU A 64 16.60 0.20 -2.69
N THR A 65 16.39 1.44 -3.14
CA THR A 65 15.09 2.00 -3.50
C THR A 65 15.01 2.16 -5.01
N SER A 66 13.87 1.84 -5.61
CA SER A 66 13.68 1.88 -7.07
C SER A 66 12.27 2.34 -7.42
N GLY A 67 12.13 2.95 -8.59
CA GLY A 67 10.85 3.48 -9.07
C GLY A 67 10.58 4.91 -8.58
N GLY A 68 9.31 5.24 -8.36
CA GLY A 68 8.93 6.51 -7.72
C GLY A 68 9.24 6.49 -6.23
N ASP A 69 9.68 7.61 -5.71
CA ASP A 69 9.84 7.77 -4.27
C ASP A 69 8.47 7.80 -3.56
N ALA A 70 8.49 7.39 -2.30
CA ALA A 70 7.32 7.38 -1.43
C ALA A 70 7.72 7.74 0.01
N PRO A 71 6.92 8.53 0.73
CA PRO A 71 7.18 8.87 2.12
C PRO A 71 7.23 7.60 2.97
N GLY A 72 8.30 7.39 3.73
CA GLY A 72 8.51 6.17 4.52
C GLY A 72 9.58 5.23 3.95
N MET A 73 10.08 5.43 2.72
CA MET A 73 11.21 4.66 2.19
C MET A 73 12.44 4.75 3.09
N ASN A 74 12.73 5.93 3.64
CA ASN A 74 13.84 6.11 4.58
C ASN A 74 13.62 5.32 5.89
N ALA A 75 12.41 5.23 6.38
CA ALA A 75 12.07 4.40 7.54
C ALA A 75 12.31 2.90 7.25
N ALA A 76 11.99 2.44 6.03
CA ALA A 76 12.26 1.07 5.59
C ALA A 76 13.76 0.78 5.47
N ILE A 77 14.53 1.68 4.83
CA ILE A 77 16.00 1.59 4.76
C ILE A 77 16.60 1.48 6.16
N ARG A 78 16.15 2.34 7.08
CA ARG A 78 16.57 2.32 8.47
C ARG A 78 16.26 1.00 9.16
N ALA A 79 15.07 0.47 8.98
CA ALA A 79 14.63 -0.77 9.60
C ALA A 79 15.46 -1.96 9.10
N VAL A 80 15.62 -2.10 7.79
CA VAL A 80 16.47 -3.13 7.16
C VAL A 80 17.91 -3.05 7.67
N THR A 81 18.48 -1.84 7.67
CA THR A 81 19.89 -1.65 8.09
C THR A 81 20.09 -2.02 9.54
N ARG A 82 19.24 -1.51 10.44
CA ARG A 82 19.41 -1.75 11.88
C ARG A 82 19.09 -3.20 12.26
N ALA A 83 18.02 -3.78 11.72
CA ALA A 83 17.70 -5.18 11.95
C ALA A 83 18.77 -6.11 11.36
N GLY A 84 19.26 -5.83 10.14
CA GLY A 84 20.35 -6.63 9.55
C GLY A 84 21.61 -6.62 10.39
N ILE A 85 22.09 -5.44 10.81
CA ILE A 85 23.28 -5.31 11.66
C ILE A 85 23.07 -6.00 13.01
N SER A 86 21.89 -5.87 13.64
CA SER A 86 21.60 -6.51 14.93
C SER A 86 21.61 -8.05 14.87
N GLN A 87 21.37 -8.61 13.68
CA GLN A 87 21.44 -10.06 13.42
C GLN A 87 22.81 -10.51 12.87
N GLY A 88 23.80 -9.59 12.81
CA GLY A 88 25.18 -9.90 12.40
C GLY A 88 25.42 -9.88 10.89
N PHE A 89 24.47 -9.35 10.10
CA PHE A 89 24.67 -9.16 8.66
C PHE A 89 25.49 -7.89 8.38
N ASN A 90 26.32 -7.94 7.34
CA ASN A 90 26.83 -6.73 6.70
C ASN A 90 25.70 -6.14 5.83
N VAL A 91 25.47 -4.84 5.94
CA VAL A 91 24.44 -4.15 5.13
C VAL A 91 25.10 -3.15 4.21
N LYS A 92 24.77 -3.20 2.94
CA LYS A 92 25.26 -2.29 1.90
C LYS A 92 24.10 -1.52 1.27
N GLY A 93 24.17 -0.19 1.30
CA GLY A 93 23.25 0.70 0.61
C GLY A 93 23.67 0.86 -0.84
N ILE A 94 22.73 0.65 -1.77
CA ILE A 94 22.94 0.78 -3.22
C ILE A 94 22.22 2.05 -3.65
N TYR A 95 22.96 3.03 -4.12
CA TYR A 95 22.41 4.31 -4.52
C TYR A 95 21.79 4.24 -5.92
N ARG A 96 20.79 5.08 -6.18
CA ARG A 96 20.08 5.19 -7.47
C ARG A 96 19.49 3.86 -8.00
N GLY A 97 19.13 2.96 -7.09
CA GLY A 97 18.44 1.71 -7.41
C GLY A 97 19.25 0.79 -8.33
N TYR A 98 18.58 0.19 -9.32
CA TYR A 98 19.22 -0.72 -10.27
C TYR A 98 20.28 -0.03 -11.15
N GLU A 99 20.10 1.24 -11.46
CA GLU A 99 21.08 2.04 -12.19
C GLU A 99 22.42 2.09 -11.45
N GLY A 100 22.38 2.43 -10.17
CA GLY A 100 23.59 2.47 -9.37
C GLY A 100 24.18 1.08 -9.08
N LEU A 101 23.34 0.03 -9.03
CA LEU A 101 23.82 -1.34 -8.92
C LEU A 101 24.70 -1.72 -10.15
N MET A 102 24.27 -1.36 -11.37
CA MET A 102 25.05 -1.58 -12.59
C MET A 102 26.37 -0.80 -12.61
N HIS A 103 26.43 0.34 -11.94
CA HIS A 103 27.63 1.20 -11.90
C HIS A 103 28.45 1.03 -10.61
N GLY A 104 28.09 0.11 -9.71
CA GLY A 104 28.81 -0.14 -8.47
C GLY A 104 28.71 1.00 -7.44
N GLU A 105 27.62 1.79 -7.46
CA GLU A 105 27.39 2.87 -6.49
C GLU A 105 26.92 2.30 -5.15
N ILE A 106 27.80 1.59 -4.49
CA ILE A 106 27.50 0.78 -3.30
C ILE A 106 28.36 1.26 -2.13
N LYS A 107 27.74 1.39 -0.96
CA LYS A 107 28.40 1.79 0.28
C LYS A 107 28.03 0.87 1.43
N THR A 108 28.99 0.44 2.22
CA THR A 108 28.73 -0.27 3.48
C THR A 108 28.07 0.69 4.47
N PHE A 109 26.96 0.23 5.06
CA PHE A 109 26.20 0.99 6.02
C PHE A 109 26.50 0.55 7.46
N THR A 110 26.55 1.55 8.33
CA THR A 110 26.52 1.42 9.78
C THR A 110 25.18 1.93 10.32
N THR A 111 24.94 1.78 11.61
CA THR A 111 23.76 2.35 12.26
C THR A 111 23.71 3.88 12.21
N GLU A 112 24.88 4.53 12.06
CA GLU A 112 25.02 5.99 11.93
C GLU A 112 24.49 6.51 10.60
N ASN A 113 24.73 5.78 9.49
CA ASN A 113 24.27 6.16 8.15
C ASN A 113 22.75 6.28 8.04
N VAL A 114 22.03 5.63 8.95
CA VAL A 114 20.56 5.62 9.01
C VAL A 114 20.03 6.31 10.27
N SER A 115 20.84 7.06 10.96
CA SER A 115 20.44 7.83 12.14
C SER A 115 19.62 9.06 11.70
N GLY A 116 18.52 9.35 12.41
CA GLY A 116 17.70 10.54 12.17
C GLY A 116 16.80 10.51 10.93
N ILE A 117 16.88 9.49 10.07
CA ILE A 117 16.17 9.48 8.77
C ILE A 117 14.71 9.00 8.82
N ILE A 118 14.22 8.48 9.94
CA ILE A 118 12.87 7.88 10.04
C ILE A 118 11.75 8.86 9.69
N GLY A 119 11.95 10.15 9.98
CA GLY A 119 10.99 11.22 9.68
C GLY A 119 11.23 11.94 8.35
N MET A 120 12.27 11.57 7.60
CA MET A 120 12.60 12.23 6.35
C MET A 120 11.78 11.66 5.18
N GLY A 121 11.19 12.56 4.38
CA GLY A 121 10.57 12.19 3.10
C GLY A 121 11.61 11.81 2.05
N GLY A 122 11.13 11.33 0.90
CA GLY A 122 11.99 10.84 -0.17
C GLY A 122 12.82 9.61 0.22
N THR A 123 14.01 9.46 -0.37
CA THR A 123 14.93 8.37 -0.09
C THR A 123 16.40 8.82 -0.09
N ILE A 124 17.14 8.48 0.97
CA ILE A 124 18.57 8.79 1.06
C ILE A 124 19.42 8.01 0.04
N LEU A 125 18.92 6.84 -0.39
CA LEU A 125 19.57 6.03 -1.42
C LEU A 125 19.31 6.58 -2.83
N LYS A 126 18.44 7.58 -2.98
CA LYS A 126 17.97 8.08 -4.27
C LYS A 126 17.33 6.99 -5.10
N THR A 127 16.73 7.35 -6.21
CA THR A 127 16.13 6.43 -7.16
C THR A 127 16.40 6.90 -8.58
N ALA A 128 16.46 5.97 -9.53
CA ALA A 128 16.55 6.27 -10.94
C ALA A 128 15.76 5.24 -11.75
N ARG A 129 15.22 5.68 -12.88
CA ARG A 129 14.67 4.75 -13.89
C ARG A 129 15.84 4.27 -14.77
N SER A 130 16.02 2.96 -14.89
CA SER A 130 17.03 2.38 -15.76
C SER A 130 16.36 1.59 -16.88
N LYS A 131 16.57 2.04 -18.12
CA LYS A 131 16.19 1.26 -19.31
C LYS A 131 17.21 0.16 -19.57
N GLU A 132 18.48 0.40 -19.25
CA GLU A 132 19.57 -0.56 -19.43
C GLU A 132 19.39 -1.81 -18.57
N PHE A 133 18.91 -1.66 -17.32
CA PHE A 133 18.64 -2.81 -16.44
C PHE A 133 17.54 -3.75 -16.97
N LEU A 134 16.73 -3.30 -17.93
CA LEU A 134 15.72 -4.16 -18.58
C LEU A 134 16.35 -5.15 -19.57
N THR A 135 17.57 -4.89 -20.03
CA THR A 135 18.33 -5.77 -20.92
C THR A 135 19.08 -6.86 -20.14
N ASP A 136 19.48 -7.92 -20.81
CA ASP A 136 20.25 -8.99 -20.18
C ASP A 136 21.67 -8.53 -19.85
N GLU A 137 22.26 -7.68 -20.67
CA GLU A 137 23.59 -7.07 -20.45
C GLU A 137 23.58 -6.17 -19.21
N GLY A 138 22.54 -5.36 -19.03
CA GLY A 138 22.40 -4.50 -17.85
C GLY A 138 22.26 -5.32 -16.56
N LYS A 139 21.44 -6.38 -16.60
CA LYS A 139 21.32 -7.31 -15.47
C LYS A 139 22.63 -8.04 -15.17
N GLN A 140 23.38 -8.43 -16.21
CA GLN A 140 24.69 -9.07 -16.05
C GLN A 140 25.67 -8.13 -15.35
N LYS A 141 25.79 -6.86 -15.77
CA LYS A 141 26.61 -5.84 -15.08
C LYS A 141 26.21 -5.67 -13.63
N ALA A 142 24.92 -5.61 -13.33
CA ALA A 142 24.40 -5.52 -11.99
C ALA A 142 24.81 -6.72 -11.13
N TYR A 143 24.72 -7.93 -11.69
CA TYR A 143 25.12 -9.16 -11.01
C TYR A 143 26.63 -9.21 -10.73
N GLU A 144 27.48 -8.82 -11.69
CA GLU A 144 28.93 -8.76 -11.53
C GLU A 144 29.32 -7.83 -10.37
N ASN A 145 28.70 -6.65 -10.27
CA ASN A 145 28.94 -5.73 -9.15
C ASN A 145 28.45 -6.30 -7.82
N LEU A 146 27.28 -6.98 -7.84
CA LEU A 146 26.76 -7.64 -6.65
C LEU A 146 27.73 -8.71 -6.13
N VAL A 147 28.28 -9.55 -7.02
CA VAL A 147 29.28 -10.57 -6.70
C VAL A 147 30.57 -9.93 -6.22
N LYS A 148 31.08 -8.92 -6.92
CA LYS A 148 32.29 -8.15 -6.55
C LYS A 148 32.20 -7.57 -5.14
N GLU A 149 31.02 -7.08 -4.77
CA GLU A 149 30.74 -6.53 -3.46
C GLU A 149 30.36 -7.57 -2.41
N GLY A 150 30.30 -8.87 -2.79
CA GLY A 150 29.96 -9.98 -1.91
C GLY A 150 28.56 -9.89 -1.33
N ILE A 151 27.60 -9.36 -2.10
CA ILE A 151 26.19 -9.26 -1.67
C ILE A 151 25.48 -10.57 -1.97
N ASP A 152 24.99 -11.24 -0.94
CA ASP A 152 24.33 -12.55 -1.02
C ASP A 152 22.80 -12.45 -1.18
N ALA A 153 22.20 -11.35 -0.73
CA ALA A 153 20.77 -11.11 -0.82
C ALA A 153 20.49 -9.63 -1.12
N LEU A 154 19.40 -9.37 -1.85
CA LEU A 154 19.01 -8.02 -2.26
C LEU A 154 17.62 -7.69 -1.69
N ILE A 155 17.51 -6.59 -0.93
CA ILE A 155 16.22 -6.04 -0.49
C ILE A 155 15.87 -4.85 -1.37
N VAL A 156 14.73 -4.93 -2.03
CA VAL A 156 14.24 -3.94 -3.00
C VAL A 156 13.01 -3.25 -2.44
N ILE A 157 13.13 -1.94 -2.18
CA ILE A 157 12.02 -1.10 -1.72
C ILE A 157 11.46 -0.36 -2.92
N GLY A 158 10.23 -0.67 -3.34
CA GLY A 158 9.64 -0.03 -4.51
C GLY A 158 8.28 -0.58 -4.88
N GLY A 159 7.71 -0.07 -5.97
CA GLY A 159 6.42 -0.48 -6.51
C GLY A 159 6.53 -1.65 -7.49
N ASN A 160 5.44 -1.91 -8.21
CA ASN A 160 5.23 -3.04 -9.12
C ASN A 160 6.39 -3.25 -10.11
N GLY A 161 6.82 -2.18 -10.82
CA GLY A 161 7.94 -2.27 -11.77
C GLY A 161 9.27 -2.67 -11.12
N SER A 162 9.54 -2.18 -9.91
CA SER A 162 10.77 -2.48 -9.16
C SER A 162 10.81 -3.94 -8.68
N LEU A 163 9.66 -4.44 -8.19
CA LEU A 163 9.52 -5.83 -7.75
C LEU A 163 9.54 -6.81 -8.95
N THR A 164 9.00 -6.39 -10.11
CA THR A 164 9.14 -7.13 -11.37
C THR A 164 10.61 -7.25 -11.77
N GLY A 165 11.38 -6.17 -11.64
CA GLY A 165 12.83 -6.17 -11.86
C GLY A 165 13.54 -7.15 -10.92
N ALA A 166 13.22 -7.12 -9.62
CA ALA A 166 13.76 -8.03 -8.62
C ALA A 166 13.46 -9.50 -8.94
N MET A 167 12.22 -9.80 -9.32
CA MET A 167 11.81 -11.16 -9.68
C MET A 167 12.59 -11.70 -10.88
N LYS A 168 12.66 -10.91 -11.97
CA LYS A 168 13.40 -11.30 -13.17
C LYS A 168 14.90 -11.48 -12.90
N PHE A 169 15.47 -10.61 -12.10
CA PHE A 169 16.88 -10.67 -11.69
C PHE A 169 17.16 -11.94 -10.86
N ALA A 170 16.28 -12.24 -9.90
CA ALA A 170 16.36 -13.44 -9.08
C ALA A 170 16.25 -14.73 -9.90
N GLN A 171 15.38 -14.75 -10.92
CA GLN A 171 15.22 -15.90 -11.82
C GLN A 171 16.45 -16.15 -12.69
N GLN A 172 17.11 -15.07 -13.15
CA GLN A 172 18.25 -15.17 -14.06
C GLN A 172 19.54 -15.58 -13.35
N PHE A 173 19.77 -15.11 -12.10
CA PHE A 173 21.04 -15.27 -11.40
C PHE A 173 20.96 -16.05 -10.09
N ASP A 174 19.83 -16.63 -9.77
CA ASP A 174 19.56 -17.36 -8.51
C ASP A 174 19.92 -16.56 -7.23
N ILE A 175 19.78 -15.24 -7.28
CA ILE A 175 19.98 -14.35 -6.13
C ILE A 175 18.73 -14.29 -5.25
N CYS A 176 18.93 -14.27 -3.91
CA CYS A 176 17.83 -14.03 -2.98
C CYS A 176 17.35 -12.59 -3.09
N CYS A 177 16.10 -12.37 -3.54
CA CYS A 177 15.47 -11.05 -3.57
C CYS A 177 14.27 -10.97 -2.63
N ILE A 178 14.23 -9.94 -1.79
CA ILE A 178 13.11 -9.63 -0.90
C ILE A 178 12.55 -8.25 -1.29
N GLY A 179 11.24 -8.18 -1.58
CA GLY A 179 10.55 -6.94 -1.90
C GLY A 179 9.93 -6.28 -0.67
N LEU A 180 9.98 -4.96 -0.61
CA LEU A 180 9.17 -4.14 0.31
C LEU A 180 8.26 -3.23 -0.51
N PRO A 181 6.95 -3.15 -0.19
CA PRO A 181 5.97 -2.43 -1.00
C PRO A 181 6.06 -0.91 -0.81
N GLY A 182 7.02 -0.26 -1.48
CA GLY A 182 7.26 1.18 -1.43
C GLY A 182 6.64 1.90 -2.63
N THR A 183 5.38 2.27 -2.54
CA THR A 183 4.63 3.03 -3.56
C THR A 183 3.45 3.72 -2.93
N ILE A 184 3.07 4.89 -3.46
CA ILE A 184 1.88 5.62 -3.03
C ILE A 184 0.59 5.08 -3.67
N ASP A 185 0.70 4.31 -4.75
CA ASP A 185 -0.44 3.89 -5.59
C ASP A 185 -1.30 2.80 -4.93
N ASN A 186 -0.77 2.11 -3.92
CA ASN A 186 -1.41 1.02 -3.16
C ASN A 186 -1.90 -0.15 -4.02
N ASP A 187 -1.24 -0.39 -5.15
CA ASP A 187 -1.61 -1.34 -6.20
C ASP A 187 -0.97 -2.75 -6.09
N LEU A 188 -0.16 -3.00 -5.04
CA LEU A 188 0.51 -4.29 -4.85
C LEU A 188 -0.40 -5.30 -4.14
N TYR A 189 -0.53 -6.49 -4.73
CA TYR A 189 -1.28 -7.59 -4.13
C TYR A 189 -0.58 -8.14 -2.88
N GLY A 190 -1.36 -8.60 -1.90
CA GLY A 190 -0.85 -9.28 -0.70
C GLY A 190 -0.47 -8.35 0.46
N THR A 191 -0.75 -7.06 0.36
CA THR A 191 -0.63 -6.12 1.48
C THR A 191 -1.85 -5.20 1.56
N ASP A 192 -2.30 -4.87 2.77
CA ASP A 192 -3.41 -3.94 2.96
C ASP A 192 -3.02 -2.53 2.51
N ASN A 193 -1.83 -2.08 2.92
CA ASN A 193 -1.29 -0.78 2.55
C ASN A 193 0.15 -0.90 2.08
N THR A 194 0.54 0.00 1.17
CA THR A 194 1.92 0.20 0.75
C THR A 194 2.55 1.37 1.50
N ILE A 195 3.86 1.35 1.64
CA ILE A 195 4.64 2.41 2.30
C ILE A 195 4.52 3.70 1.48
N GLY A 196 4.01 4.75 2.09
CA GLY A 196 3.79 6.07 1.50
C GLY A 196 2.33 6.38 1.17
N TYR A 197 1.47 5.36 1.12
CA TYR A 197 0.05 5.54 0.80
C TYR A 197 -0.68 6.40 1.84
N ASP A 198 -0.52 6.11 3.13
CA ASP A 198 -1.19 6.84 4.20
C ASP A 198 -0.75 8.32 4.25
N THR A 199 0.53 8.60 4.07
CA THR A 199 1.05 9.97 3.99
C THR A 199 0.46 10.71 2.79
N THR A 200 0.40 10.06 1.64
CA THR A 200 -0.20 10.63 0.43
C THR A 200 -1.67 10.96 0.63
N MET A 201 -2.44 10.06 1.27
CA MET A 201 -3.83 10.32 1.63
C MET A 201 -3.98 11.57 2.50
N ASN A 202 -3.13 11.74 3.51
CA ASN A 202 -3.15 12.93 4.37
C ASN A 202 -2.78 14.22 3.59
N THR A 203 -1.82 14.14 2.66
CA THR A 203 -1.46 15.26 1.79
C THR A 203 -2.64 15.67 0.88
N ILE A 204 -3.34 14.69 0.29
CA ILE A 204 -4.52 14.95 -0.54
C ILE A 204 -5.61 15.61 0.31
N MET A 205 -5.91 15.09 1.50
CA MET A 205 -6.90 15.65 2.41
C MET A 205 -6.60 17.11 2.73
N GLU A 206 -5.37 17.42 3.15
CA GLU A 206 -4.96 18.79 3.45
C GLU A 206 -5.15 19.74 2.24
N CYS A 207 -4.80 19.28 1.05
CA CYS A 207 -4.99 20.08 -0.16
C CYS A 207 -6.48 20.28 -0.50
N VAL A 208 -7.28 19.22 -0.39
CA VAL A 208 -8.72 19.28 -0.71
C VAL A 208 -9.48 20.16 0.30
N ASP A 209 -9.14 20.10 1.59
CA ASP A 209 -9.76 20.96 2.60
C ASP A 209 -9.52 22.45 2.28
N ARG A 210 -8.30 22.81 1.88
CA ARG A 210 -7.99 24.19 1.44
C ARG A 210 -8.74 24.59 0.15
N ILE A 211 -8.91 23.64 -0.78
CA ILE A 211 -9.69 23.85 -2.00
C ILE A 211 -11.17 24.03 -1.65
N ARG A 212 -11.68 23.30 -0.67
CA ARG A 212 -13.08 23.37 -0.23
C ARG A 212 -13.43 24.77 0.30
N ASP A 213 -12.55 25.41 1.05
CA ASP A 213 -12.77 26.76 1.58
C ASP A 213 -13.04 27.76 0.45
N THR A 214 -12.24 27.71 -0.61
CA THR A 214 -12.43 28.59 -1.78
C THR A 214 -13.61 28.15 -2.65
N ALA A 215 -13.88 26.85 -2.77
CA ALA A 215 -15.01 26.33 -3.52
C ALA A 215 -16.33 26.83 -2.93
N GLN A 216 -16.47 26.79 -1.62
CA GLN A 216 -17.65 27.29 -0.91
C GLN A 216 -17.80 28.80 -1.00
N SER A 217 -16.69 29.56 -0.88
CA SER A 217 -16.70 31.02 -0.90
C SER A 217 -17.16 31.60 -2.25
N HIS A 218 -16.99 30.85 -3.34
CA HIS A 218 -17.27 31.30 -4.70
C HIS A 218 -18.32 30.45 -5.45
N GLU A 219 -18.95 29.50 -4.78
CA GLU A 219 -19.94 28.59 -5.39
C GLU A 219 -19.38 27.83 -6.61
N ARG A 220 -18.15 27.28 -6.48
CA ARG A 220 -17.37 26.67 -7.59
C ARG A 220 -17.42 25.16 -7.56
N ILE A 221 -17.23 24.57 -8.75
CA ILE A 221 -16.98 23.15 -8.94
C ILE A 221 -15.49 22.93 -9.16
N PHE A 222 -14.88 22.09 -8.34
CA PHE A 222 -13.47 21.72 -8.48
C PHE A 222 -13.31 20.27 -8.89
N PHE A 223 -12.56 20.06 -9.96
CA PHE A 223 -11.98 18.77 -10.31
C PHE A 223 -10.56 18.71 -9.76
N VAL A 224 -10.31 17.81 -8.80
CA VAL A 224 -9.01 17.65 -8.16
C VAL A 224 -8.37 16.35 -8.64
N GLU A 225 -7.29 16.48 -9.42
CA GLU A 225 -6.55 15.32 -9.93
C GLU A 225 -5.57 14.83 -8.89
N VAL A 226 -5.62 13.53 -8.63
CA VAL A 226 -4.71 12.81 -7.74
C VAL A 226 -3.95 11.73 -8.51
N MET A 227 -2.75 11.40 -8.03
CA MET A 227 -1.94 10.30 -8.57
C MET A 227 -2.63 8.95 -8.37
N GLY A 228 -2.04 7.86 -8.79
CA GLY A 228 -2.55 6.49 -8.66
C GLY A 228 -2.27 5.67 -9.92
N ARG A 229 -1.84 6.31 -11.01
CA ARG A 229 -1.53 5.68 -12.29
C ARG A 229 -2.74 4.91 -12.83
N ASP A 230 -2.65 3.56 -12.89
CA ASP A 230 -3.70 2.68 -13.41
C ASP A 230 -4.64 2.16 -12.29
N ALA A 231 -4.51 2.70 -11.06
CA ALA A 231 -5.26 2.27 -9.89
C ALA A 231 -5.97 3.46 -9.20
N GLY A 232 -7.26 3.30 -8.94
CA GLY A 232 -8.11 4.34 -8.34
C GLY A 232 -8.13 4.38 -6.81
N PHE A 233 -7.24 3.66 -6.12
CA PHE A 233 -7.26 3.59 -4.64
C PHE A 233 -7.09 4.95 -3.97
N LEU A 234 -6.18 5.80 -4.47
CA LEU A 234 -6.00 7.15 -3.94
C LEU A 234 -7.27 8.00 -4.18
N ALA A 235 -7.81 7.98 -5.40
CA ALA A 235 -8.98 8.76 -5.74
C ALA A 235 -10.22 8.33 -4.94
N GLN A 236 -10.51 7.03 -4.87
CA GLN A 236 -11.65 6.50 -4.13
C GLN A 236 -11.59 6.84 -2.64
N ASN A 237 -10.47 6.51 -2.01
CA ASN A 237 -10.36 6.66 -0.56
C ASN A 237 -10.25 8.13 -0.14
N SER A 238 -9.56 8.97 -0.93
CA SER A 238 -9.51 10.41 -0.65
C SER A 238 -10.85 11.09 -0.88
N ALA A 239 -11.64 10.67 -1.88
CA ALA A 239 -12.98 11.20 -2.07
C ALA A 239 -13.88 10.96 -0.85
N ILE A 240 -13.85 9.75 -0.29
CA ILE A 240 -14.58 9.43 0.94
C ILE A 240 -14.04 10.25 2.11
N ALA A 241 -12.72 10.25 2.31
CA ALA A 241 -12.08 10.91 3.44
C ALA A 241 -12.29 12.44 3.46
N CYS A 242 -12.36 13.06 2.27
CA CYS A 242 -12.61 14.49 2.12
C CYS A 242 -14.09 14.84 2.01
N GLY A 243 -15.02 13.87 1.99
CA GLY A 243 -16.43 14.13 1.71
C GLY A 243 -16.65 14.79 0.35
N ALA A 244 -15.93 14.32 -0.68
CA ALA A 244 -16.12 14.77 -2.04
C ALA A 244 -17.46 14.23 -2.59
N GLU A 245 -17.99 14.92 -3.57
CA GLU A 245 -19.25 14.56 -4.17
C GLU A 245 -19.15 13.38 -5.15
N ALA A 246 -17.98 13.19 -5.77
CA ALA A 246 -17.73 12.06 -6.67
C ALA A 246 -16.24 11.70 -6.73
N ALA A 247 -15.96 10.46 -7.16
CA ALA A 247 -14.64 10.01 -7.58
C ALA A 247 -14.70 9.45 -9.00
N ILE A 248 -13.74 9.83 -9.84
CA ILE A 248 -13.56 9.27 -11.18
C ILE A 248 -12.29 8.40 -11.13
N ILE A 249 -12.47 7.11 -11.38
CA ILE A 249 -11.44 6.08 -11.19
C ILE A 249 -11.32 5.19 -12.44
N PRO A 250 -10.14 4.64 -12.73
CA PRO A 250 -9.93 3.81 -13.92
C PRO A 250 -10.66 2.47 -13.90
N GLU A 251 -10.98 1.93 -12.71
CA GLU A 251 -11.69 0.65 -12.53
C GLU A 251 -13.17 0.71 -12.88
N GLU A 252 -13.73 1.92 -12.97
CA GLU A 252 -15.10 2.15 -13.41
C GLU A 252 -15.11 3.11 -14.61
N SER A 253 -15.79 2.70 -15.67
CA SER A 253 -16.06 3.60 -16.79
C SER A 253 -17.08 4.64 -16.32
N THR A 254 -16.61 5.74 -15.75
CA THR A 254 -17.49 6.88 -15.47
C THR A 254 -17.82 7.52 -16.79
N ASP A 255 -19.02 7.24 -17.31
CA ASP A 255 -19.55 7.99 -18.44
C ASP A 255 -19.79 9.42 -17.99
N VAL A 256 -19.47 10.37 -18.85
CA VAL A 256 -19.69 11.81 -18.58
C VAL A 256 -21.18 12.06 -18.33
N ASP A 257 -22.07 11.29 -18.94
CA ASP A 257 -23.50 11.37 -18.72
C ASP A 257 -23.88 11.02 -17.27
N GLN A 258 -23.20 10.05 -16.64
CA GLN A 258 -23.39 9.72 -15.23
C GLN A 258 -22.92 10.85 -14.32
N LEU A 259 -21.77 11.49 -14.64
CA LEU A 259 -21.28 12.65 -13.93
C LEU A 259 -22.24 13.84 -14.08
N ALA A 260 -22.76 14.07 -15.28
CA ALA A 260 -23.76 15.10 -15.56
C ALA A 260 -25.07 14.86 -14.77
N GLU A 261 -25.54 13.62 -14.70
CA GLU A 261 -26.68 13.22 -13.88
C GLU A 261 -26.46 13.44 -12.38
N PHE A 262 -25.27 13.08 -11.90
CA PHE A 262 -24.85 13.31 -10.53
C PHE A 262 -24.84 14.81 -10.20
N MET A 263 -24.29 15.63 -11.08
CA MET A 263 -24.26 17.09 -10.95
C MET A 263 -25.68 17.68 -10.98
N LYS A 264 -26.54 17.23 -11.89
CA LYS A 264 -27.96 17.63 -11.93
C LYS A 264 -28.70 17.34 -10.62
N ARG A 265 -28.38 16.23 -9.95
CA ARG A 265 -28.95 15.90 -8.63
C ARG A 265 -28.48 16.85 -7.54
N GLY A 266 -27.19 17.20 -7.50
CA GLY A 266 -26.62 18.17 -6.56
C GLY A 266 -27.19 19.57 -6.76
N ILE A 267 -27.30 20.02 -8.02
CA ILE A 267 -27.89 21.30 -8.41
C ILE A 267 -29.33 21.42 -7.95
N ARG A 268 -30.17 20.39 -8.15
CA ARG A 268 -31.57 20.37 -7.68
C ARG A 268 -31.71 20.54 -6.17
N LYS A 269 -30.66 20.23 -5.39
CA LYS A 269 -30.60 20.42 -3.94
C LYS A 269 -30.00 21.75 -3.49
N SER A 270 -29.85 22.71 -4.40
CA SER A 270 -29.25 24.04 -4.13
C SER A 270 -27.80 24.00 -3.66
N LYS A 271 -27.09 22.89 -3.93
CA LYS A 271 -25.67 22.77 -3.62
C LYS A 271 -24.87 23.47 -4.70
N LYS A 272 -24.18 24.56 -4.34
CA LYS A 272 -23.53 25.45 -5.29
C LYS A 272 -22.02 25.20 -5.42
N SER A 273 -21.42 24.47 -4.47
CA SER A 273 -20.02 24.05 -4.53
C SER A 273 -19.92 22.54 -4.58
N CYS A 274 -18.95 22.02 -5.35
CA CYS A 274 -18.77 20.59 -5.55
C CYS A 274 -17.28 20.29 -5.73
N ILE A 275 -16.82 19.17 -5.14
CA ILE A 275 -15.47 18.65 -5.33
C ILE A 275 -15.58 17.25 -5.93
N VAL A 276 -14.94 17.08 -7.07
CA VAL A 276 -14.80 15.78 -7.75
C VAL A 276 -13.34 15.38 -7.73
N ILE A 277 -13.04 14.24 -7.14
CA ILE A 277 -11.68 13.68 -7.16
C ILE A 277 -11.51 12.85 -8.43
N VAL A 278 -10.41 13.06 -9.15
CA VAL A 278 -10.13 12.38 -10.42
C VAL A 278 -8.78 11.68 -10.33
N SER A 279 -8.74 10.38 -10.61
CA SER A 279 -7.47 9.67 -10.76
C SER A 279 -6.72 10.15 -12.00
N GLU A 280 -5.40 10.35 -11.92
CA GLU A 280 -4.58 10.70 -13.08
C GLU A 280 -4.72 9.64 -14.18
N SER A 281 -4.86 10.08 -15.41
CA SER A 281 -4.95 9.18 -16.56
C SER A 281 -4.29 9.81 -17.77
N PRO A 282 -3.55 9.04 -18.57
CA PRO A 282 -2.98 9.53 -19.83
C PRO A 282 -4.03 9.94 -20.86
N LYS A 283 -5.27 9.44 -20.72
CA LYS A 283 -6.36 9.65 -21.68
C LYS A 283 -7.38 10.67 -21.21
N CYS A 284 -7.78 10.64 -19.95
CA CYS A 284 -8.90 11.39 -19.41
C CYS A 284 -8.58 11.83 -17.97
N GLY A 285 -7.78 12.90 -17.81
CA GLY A 285 -7.52 13.52 -16.51
C GLY A 285 -8.58 14.57 -16.15
N ALA A 286 -8.36 15.28 -15.04
CA ALA A 286 -9.31 16.26 -14.52
C ALA A 286 -9.64 17.38 -15.53
N LEU A 287 -8.71 17.77 -16.37
CA LEU A 287 -8.97 18.78 -17.43
C LEU A 287 -10.02 18.30 -18.42
N TYR A 288 -9.97 17.03 -18.85
CA TYR A 288 -10.93 16.47 -19.78
C TYR A 288 -12.36 16.53 -19.21
N TYR A 289 -12.56 16.07 -17.97
CA TYR A 289 -13.88 16.09 -17.34
C TYR A 289 -14.37 17.50 -17.04
N ALA A 290 -13.48 18.38 -16.61
CA ALA A 290 -13.81 19.79 -16.36
C ALA A 290 -14.28 20.50 -17.63
N ASP A 291 -13.61 20.31 -18.77
CA ASP A 291 -14.00 20.91 -20.04
C ASP A 291 -15.38 20.40 -20.52
N ARG A 292 -15.66 19.10 -20.34
CA ARG A 292 -16.96 18.54 -20.69
C ARG A 292 -18.08 19.11 -19.83
N VAL A 293 -17.87 19.17 -18.50
CA VAL A 293 -18.86 19.75 -17.58
C VAL A 293 -19.08 21.23 -17.86
N LYS A 294 -18.02 22.00 -18.14
CA LYS A 294 -18.13 23.42 -18.47
C LYS A 294 -18.95 23.67 -19.75
N ASN A 295 -18.83 22.81 -20.74
CA ASN A 295 -19.60 22.91 -21.98
C ASN A 295 -21.07 22.57 -21.77
N GLU A 296 -21.40 21.61 -20.92
CA GLU A 296 -22.76 21.18 -20.63
C GLU A 296 -23.47 22.10 -19.61
N PHE A 297 -22.69 22.70 -18.69
CA PHE A 297 -23.18 23.58 -17.62
C PHE A 297 -22.45 24.92 -17.61
N PRO A 298 -22.68 25.80 -18.61
CA PRO A 298 -21.92 27.04 -18.77
C PRO A 298 -22.11 28.05 -17.63
N ASP A 299 -23.17 27.92 -16.84
CA ASP A 299 -23.45 28.81 -15.71
C ASP A 299 -22.61 28.50 -14.47
N TYR A 300 -21.85 27.40 -14.48
CA TYR A 300 -20.98 27.01 -13.36
C TYR A 300 -19.53 27.43 -13.55
N ASP A 301 -18.95 28.00 -12.49
CA ASP A 301 -17.50 28.29 -12.45
C ASP A 301 -16.73 26.99 -12.13
N VAL A 302 -16.28 26.30 -13.18
CA VAL A 302 -15.53 25.04 -13.09
C VAL A 302 -14.03 25.32 -13.03
N ARG A 303 -13.36 24.75 -12.05
CA ARG A 303 -11.91 24.85 -11.80
C ARG A 303 -11.25 23.49 -11.74
N VAL A 304 -9.96 23.46 -12.02
CA VAL A 304 -9.12 22.25 -11.95
C VAL A 304 -7.94 22.51 -11.03
N SER A 305 -7.63 21.55 -10.18
CA SER A 305 -6.41 21.50 -9.38
C SER A 305 -5.73 20.16 -9.59
N ILE A 306 -4.50 20.16 -10.10
CA ILE A 306 -3.69 18.96 -10.30
C ILE A 306 -2.66 18.91 -9.16
N LEU A 307 -2.80 17.97 -8.22
CA LEU A 307 -1.91 17.89 -7.05
C LEU A 307 -0.52 17.39 -7.42
N GLY A 308 -0.43 16.48 -8.39
CA GLY A 308 0.83 16.02 -8.95
C GLY A 308 1.83 15.55 -7.88
N HIS A 309 3.09 15.95 -8.04
CA HIS A 309 4.20 15.46 -7.22
C HIS A 309 4.21 15.92 -5.75
N LEU A 310 3.33 16.84 -5.32
CA LEU A 310 3.11 17.13 -3.89
C LEU A 310 2.80 15.86 -3.10
N GLN A 311 2.14 14.91 -3.74
CA GLN A 311 1.70 13.65 -3.16
C GLN A 311 2.85 12.68 -2.87
N ARG A 312 4.03 12.87 -3.44
CA ARG A 312 5.22 12.02 -3.21
C ARG A 312 6.12 12.50 -2.10
N GLY A 313 5.94 13.75 -1.66
CA GLY A 313 6.79 14.39 -0.65
C GLY A 313 6.22 14.32 0.76
N GLY A 314 6.94 14.97 1.65
CA GLY A 314 6.51 15.19 3.02
C GLY A 314 7.05 14.18 4.03
N THR A 315 6.87 14.55 5.29
CA THR A 315 7.24 13.73 6.44
C THR A 315 6.28 12.53 6.54
N PRO A 316 6.78 11.27 6.57
CA PRO A 316 5.91 10.11 6.65
C PRO A 316 5.09 10.12 7.95
N THR A 317 3.82 9.75 7.85
CA THR A 317 2.92 9.58 8.99
C THR A 317 3.42 8.49 9.93
N ALA A 318 2.88 8.45 11.15
CA ALA A 318 3.17 7.38 12.11
C ALA A 318 2.85 5.99 11.50
N ARG A 319 1.78 5.89 10.72
CA ARG A 319 1.33 4.65 10.08
C ARG A 319 2.35 4.14 9.06
N ASP A 320 2.83 5.01 8.17
CA ASP A 320 3.86 4.65 7.19
C ASP A 320 5.19 4.31 7.84
N ARG A 321 5.61 5.02 8.91
CA ARG A 321 6.83 4.68 9.65
C ARG A 321 6.73 3.32 10.32
N ILE A 322 5.59 2.98 10.92
CA ILE A 322 5.35 1.67 11.57
C ILE A 322 5.32 0.57 10.51
N LEU A 323 4.59 0.76 9.41
CA LEU A 323 4.52 -0.20 8.30
C LEU A 323 5.92 -0.47 7.72
N ALA A 324 6.67 0.58 7.40
CA ALA A 324 8.04 0.49 6.89
C ALA A 324 8.99 -0.21 7.88
N SER A 325 8.83 0.04 9.17
CA SER A 325 9.64 -0.62 10.21
C SER A 325 9.30 -2.10 10.32
N ARG A 326 8.02 -2.47 10.33
CA ARG A 326 7.57 -3.86 10.41
C ARG A 326 8.01 -4.67 9.19
N THR A 327 7.79 -4.15 7.99
CA THR A 327 8.18 -4.82 6.75
C THR A 327 9.70 -4.93 6.62
N GLY A 328 10.45 -3.90 7.04
CA GLY A 328 11.91 -3.93 7.04
C GLY A 328 12.50 -4.96 8.01
N VAL A 329 11.96 -5.11 9.22
CA VAL A 329 12.34 -6.17 10.16
C VAL A 329 11.92 -7.54 9.60
N GLY A 330 10.68 -7.67 9.10
CA GLY A 330 10.18 -8.89 8.49
C GLY A 330 11.02 -9.37 7.30
N ALA A 331 11.66 -8.45 6.55
CA ALA A 331 12.58 -8.83 5.47
C ALA A 331 13.83 -9.55 6.01
N ILE A 332 14.37 -9.11 7.13
CA ILE A 332 15.51 -9.75 7.77
C ILE A 332 15.11 -11.11 8.36
N GLU A 333 13.95 -11.19 9.00
CA GLU A 333 13.40 -12.43 9.52
C GLU A 333 13.15 -13.45 8.39
N ALA A 334 12.61 -13.00 7.25
CA ALA A 334 12.42 -13.85 6.08
C ALA A 334 13.74 -14.43 5.57
N ILE A 335 14.80 -13.63 5.49
CA ILE A 335 16.15 -14.09 5.10
C ILE A 335 16.67 -15.13 6.10
N MET A 336 16.52 -14.90 7.41
CA MET A 336 16.95 -15.84 8.45
C MET A 336 16.17 -17.17 8.40
N GLN A 337 14.91 -17.13 7.97
CA GLN A 337 14.05 -18.31 7.77
C GLN A 337 14.30 -19.01 6.42
N GLY A 338 15.25 -18.52 5.60
CA GLY A 338 15.54 -19.07 4.28
C GLY A 338 14.48 -18.76 3.21
N GLN A 339 13.60 -17.79 3.46
CA GLN A 339 12.64 -17.31 2.45
C GLN A 339 13.39 -16.57 1.33
N ARG A 340 12.91 -16.75 0.09
CA ARG A 340 13.50 -16.15 -1.10
C ARG A 340 12.41 -15.69 -2.05
N ASN A 341 12.70 -14.62 -2.79
CA ASN A 341 11.87 -14.15 -3.89
C ASN A 341 10.41 -13.87 -3.47
N ILE A 342 10.28 -13.21 -2.31
CA ILE A 342 9.01 -12.83 -1.71
C ILE A 342 8.93 -11.30 -1.51
N MET A 343 7.72 -10.79 -1.42
CA MET A 343 7.42 -9.48 -0.88
C MET A 343 6.96 -9.62 0.58
N VAL A 344 7.45 -8.76 1.44
CA VAL A 344 6.99 -8.65 2.83
C VAL A 344 5.88 -7.62 2.89
N GLY A 345 4.65 -8.07 3.10
CA GLY A 345 3.48 -7.20 3.28
C GLY A 345 2.96 -7.22 4.71
N VAL A 346 1.90 -6.44 4.95
CA VAL A 346 1.09 -6.52 6.17
C VAL A 346 -0.36 -6.69 5.75
N ARG A 347 -1.01 -7.75 6.24
CA ARG A 347 -2.41 -8.07 5.95
C ARG A 347 -3.13 -8.43 7.24
N ASN A 348 -4.30 -7.83 7.48
CA ASN A 348 -5.05 -7.99 8.74
C ASN A 348 -4.16 -7.77 9.98
N ASN A 349 -3.30 -6.76 9.94
CA ASN A 349 -2.32 -6.42 10.99
C ASN A 349 -1.23 -7.48 11.25
N GLU A 350 -1.06 -8.49 10.39
CA GLU A 350 0.00 -9.49 10.46
C GLU A 350 1.01 -9.31 9.32
N VAL A 351 2.29 -9.59 9.62
CA VAL A 351 3.33 -9.63 8.58
C VAL A 351 3.13 -10.90 7.75
N VAL A 352 3.08 -10.74 6.43
CA VAL A 352 2.88 -11.83 5.48
C VAL A 352 4.00 -11.88 4.45
N TYR A 353 4.31 -13.07 3.98
CA TYR A 353 5.31 -13.34 2.95
C TYR A 353 4.61 -13.79 1.68
N VAL A 354 4.63 -12.96 0.67
CA VAL A 354 3.91 -13.19 -0.60
C VAL A 354 4.94 -13.44 -1.71
N PRO A 355 4.84 -14.52 -2.49
CA PRO A 355 5.74 -14.72 -3.62
C PRO A 355 5.76 -13.49 -4.54
N LEU A 356 6.92 -13.04 -5.00
CA LEU A 356 7.04 -11.89 -5.91
C LEU A 356 6.18 -12.08 -7.16
N SER A 357 6.08 -13.32 -7.65
CA SER A 357 5.25 -13.66 -8.81
C SER A 357 3.76 -13.42 -8.58
N GLU A 358 3.27 -13.54 -7.35
CA GLU A 358 1.88 -13.23 -6.99
C GLU A 358 1.70 -11.74 -6.74
N ALA A 359 2.62 -11.12 -5.97
CA ALA A 359 2.55 -9.72 -5.61
C ALA A 359 2.48 -8.77 -6.83
N ILE A 360 3.13 -9.15 -7.95
CA ILE A 360 3.22 -8.33 -9.17
C ILE A 360 2.24 -8.72 -10.29
N ARG A 361 1.61 -9.90 -10.22
CA ARG A 361 0.73 -10.41 -11.29
C ARG A 361 -0.74 -10.41 -10.90
N SER A 362 -1.04 -10.48 -9.61
CA SER A 362 -2.41 -10.48 -9.13
C SER A 362 -2.85 -9.05 -8.91
N ASP A 363 -4.00 -8.70 -9.47
CA ASP A 363 -4.60 -7.41 -9.22
C ASP A 363 -5.05 -7.34 -7.75
N LYS A 364 -4.70 -6.26 -7.08
CA LYS A 364 -5.21 -5.99 -5.74
C LYS A 364 -6.72 -5.76 -5.84
N PRO A 365 -7.54 -6.49 -5.07
CA PRO A 365 -8.98 -6.34 -5.14
C PRO A 365 -9.40 -4.92 -4.82
N PHE A 366 -10.16 -4.31 -5.73
CA PHE A 366 -10.77 -3.02 -5.52
C PHE A 366 -12.07 -3.18 -4.72
N ASP A 367 -12.21 -2.41 -3.63
CA ASP A 367 -13.41 -2.53 -2.79
C ASP A 367 -14.58 -1.71 -3.35
N LYS A 368 -15.43 -2.40 -4.13
CA LYS A 368 -16.64 -1.80 -4.70
C LYS A 368 -17.65 -1.33 -3.65
N LYS A 369 -17.60 -1.85 -2.41
CA LYS A 369 -18.48 -1.38 -1.34
C LYS A 369 -18.20 0.06 -0.95
N LEU A 370 -16.94 0.51 -1.10
CA LEU A 370 -16.56 1.89 -0.82
C LEU A 370 -17.14 2.88 -1.84
N ILE A 371 -17.40 2.44 -3.09
CA ILE A 371 -18.10 3.28 -4.07
C ILE A 371 -19.51 3.59 -3.57
N ARG A 372 -20.22 2.56 -3.12
CA ARG A 372 -21.54 2.73 -2.53
C ARG A 372 -21.51 3.66 -1.30
N VAL A 373 -20.48 3.56 -0.44
CA VAL A 373 -20.30 4.48 0.69
C VAL A 373 -20.17 5.93 0.19
N LEU A 374 -19.37 6.17 -0.83
CA LEU A 374 -19.22 7.50 -1.42
C LEU A 374 -20.57 8.01 -1.97
N GLU A 375 -21.30 7.19 -2.71
CA GLU A 375 -22.61 7.54 -3.28
C GLU A 375 -23.65 7.86 -2.19
N GLU A 376 -23.70 7.08 -1.13
CA GLU A 376 -24.63 7.31 0.00
C GLU A 376 -24.29 8.59 0.79
N LEU A 377 -23.01 8.96 0.89
CA LEU A 377 -22.56 10.14 1.63
C LEU A 377 -22.57 11.43 0.80
N SER A 378 -22.63 11.33 -0.52
CA SER A 378 -22.61 12.48 -1.44
C SER A 378 -23.95 13.19 -1.65
N ILE A 379 -24.99 12.82 -0.88
CA ILE A 379 -26.35 13.39 -0.95
C ILE A 379 -26.45 14.80 -0.36
#